data_e4582899a77e3d307b4057b44b031a38
#
_entry.id   e4582899a77e3d307b4057b44b031a38
#
_cell.length_a   1.000
_cell.length_b   1.000
_cell.length_c   1.000
_cell.angle_alpha   90.00
_cell.angle_beta   90.00
_cell.angle_gamma   90.00
#
_symmetry.space_group_name_H-M   'P 1'
#
loop_
_entity.id
_entity.type
_entity.pdbx_description
1 polymer ?
#
loop_
_entity_poly.entity_id
_entity_poly.type
_entity_poly.pdbx_seq_one_letter_code
_entity_poly.pdbx_strand_id
1 'polypeptide(L)'
;MIWKIIAVMLVVLLVLFSASYVYQYMPHDAVELRQGNTVPESIVMVEYGAVPVFAENLRFNHNDISYFIENDCNGVRSAAMREAFNIFEQRMKIVSFYEVSGGADIDVGCSDDYIEVGERLFAAGEGGPSRIINTSVFKTIEKGKIILYDEPRCVTPNVEIHELGHVFGFDHSPNPGNIMYNVSRCDQHISEDMVDLISELYSIEPLADASISDVEAVTRGRYLDFNITVLNEGLLDIDAMNLTIFVDGEELRLWILVKLGLVMVGR
;
A
#
# COMPACT_ATOMS: atom_id res chain seq x y z
N MET A 1 -28.36 -75.42 -13.27
CA MET A 1 -27.07 -75.18 -12.64
C MET A 1 -26.25 -74.16 -13.41
N ILE A 2 -26.09 -74.27 -14.70
CA ILE A 2 -25.31 -73.43 -15.60
C ILE A 2 -25.77 -71.95 -15.56
N TRP A 3 -27.07 -71.68 -15.56
CA TRP A 3 -27.60 -70.31 -15.51
C TRP A 3 -27.22 -69.54 -14.22
N LYS A 4 -27.14 -70.21 -13.07
CA LYS A 4 -26.69 -69.60 -11.81
C LYS A 4 -25.21 -69.26 -11.84
N ILE A 5 -24.39 -70.09 -12.51
CA ILE A 5 -22.95 -69.83 -12.68
C ILE A 5 -22.74 -68.64 -13.60
N ILE A 6 -23.48 -68.56 -14.72
CA ILE A 6 -23.42 -67.44 -15.65
C ILE A 6 -23.83 -66.11 -14.95
N ALA A 7 -24.93 -66.15 -14.16
CA ALA A 7 -25.36 -64.96 -13.42
C ALA A 7 -24.31 -64.45 -12.38
N VAL A 8 -23.67 -65.38 -11.67
CA VAL A 8 -22.62 -65.08 -10.73
C VAL A 8 -21.39 -64.48 -11.46
N MET A 9 -20.97 -65.03 -12.58
CA MET A 9 -19.87 -64.50 -13.38
C MET A 9 -20.17 -63.13 -13.92
N LEU A 10 -21.38 -62.82 -14.37
CA LEU A 10 -21.78 -61.49 -14.83
C LEU A 10 -21.74 -60.46 -13.70
N VAL A 11 -22.19 -60.82 -12.49
CA VAL A 11 -22.13 -59.93 -11.32
C VAL A 11 -20.67 -59.65 -10.94
N VAL A 12 -19.80 -60.66 -10.93
CA VAL A 12 -18.37 -60.50 -10.63
C VAL A 12 -17.70 -59.61 -11.66
N LEU A 13 -17.98 -59.80 -12.95
CA LEU A 13 -17.47 -58.93 -14.02
C LEU A 13 -17.95 -57.50 -13.87
N LEU A 14 -19.18 -57.26 -13.47
CA LEU A 14 -19.75 -55.94 -13.27
C LEU A 14 -19.12 -55.23 -12.08
N VAL A 15 -18.86 -55.98 -10.99
CA VAL A 15 -18.14 -55.45 -9.82
C VAL A 15 -16.70 -55.10 -10.15
N LEU A 16 -15.98 -55.97 -10.89
CA LEU A 16 -14.61 -55.70 -11.31
C LEU A 16 -14.52 -54.51 -12.27
N PHE A 17 -15.50 -54.40 -13.18
CA PHE A 17 -15.56 -53.26 -14.10
C PHE A 17 -15.85 -51.95 -13.38
N SER A 18 -16.78 -51.93 -12.41
CA SER A 18 -17.06 -50.76 -11.59
C SER A 18 -15.90 -50.39 -10.68
N ALA A 19 -15.19 -51.37 -10.09
CA ALA A 19 -14.00 -51.14 -9.29
C ALA A 19 -12.85 -50.58 -10.13
N SER A 20 -12.63 -51.12 -11.34
CA SER A 20 -11.64 -50.59 -12.30
C SER A 20 -11.97 -49.18 -12.75
N TYR A 21 -13.27 -48.91 -13.00
CA TYR A 21 -13.74 -47.59 -13.36
C TYR A 21 -13.49 -46.55 -12.24
N VAL A 22 -13.85 -46.92 -11.01
CA VAL A 22 -13.60 -46.06 -9.83
C VAL A 22 -12.11 -45.87 -9.65
N TYR A 23 -11.28 -46.91 -9.77
CA TYR A 23 -9.83 -46.81 -9.66
C TYR A 23 -9.22 -45.89 -10.73
N GLN A 24 -9.70 -45.92 -11.96
CA GLN A 24 -9.19 -45.14 -13.08
C GLN A 24 -9.58 -43.64 -13.02
N TYR A 25 -10.66 -43.33 -12.29
CA TYR A 25 -11.19 -41.97 -12.17
C TYR A 25 -11.06 -41.35 -10.77
N MET A 26 -10.51 -42.07 -9.80
CA MET A 26 -10.09 -41.49 -8.54
C MET A 26 -8.68 -40.91 -8.70
N PRO A 27 -8.48 -39.68 -8.26
CA PRO A 27 -7.12 -39.11 -8.19
C PRO A 27 -6.28 -39.94 -7.21
N HIS A 28 -5.16 -40.50 -7.68
CA HIS A 28 -4.29 -41.37 -6.89
C HIS A 28 -3.18 -40.60 -6.19
N ASP A 29 -2.89 -39.38 -6.64
CA ASP A 29 -1.83 -38.58 -6.11
C ASP A 29 -2.37 -37.32 -5.43
N ALA A 30 -1.75 -36.95 -4.33
CA ALA A 30 -1.99 -35.65 -3.68
C ALA A 30 -1.53 -34.54 -4.63
N VAL A 31 -2.43 -33.61 -4.94
CA VAL A 31 -2.08 -32.41 -5.70
C VAL A 31 -1.19 -31.57 -4.79
N GLU A 32 0.11 -31.53 -5.07
CA GLU A 32 1.04 -30.63 -4.41
C GLU A 32 0.93 -29.26 -5.08
N LEU A 33 0.26 -28.32 -4.40
CA LEU A 33 0.21 -26.94 -4.80
C LEU A 33 1.52 -26.27 -4.35
N ARG A 34 2.45 -26.05 -5.28
CA ARG A 34 3.67 -25.30 -5.01
C ARG A 34 3.38 -23.81 -5.15
N GLN A 35 3.47 -23.09 -4.04
CA GLN A 35 3.60 -21.67 -4.05
C GLN A 35 4.95 -21.30 -4.66
N GLY A 36 4.94 -20.60 -5.78
CA GLY A 36 6.17 -20.10 -6.40
C GLY A 36 6.80 -19.09 -5.45
N ASN A 37 7.88 -19.47 -4.79
CA ASN A 37 8.68 -18.55 -4.00
C ASN A 37 9.47 -17.63 -4.93
N THR A 38 8.83 -16.59 -5.42
CA THR A 38 9.50 -15.37 -5.80
C THR A 38 9.20 -14.32 -4.74
N VAL A 39 9.64 -14.59 -3.51
CA VAL A 39 9.84 -13.49 -2.56
C VAL A 39 11.00 -12.68 -3.14
N PRO A 40 10.81 -11.39 -3.45
CA PRO A 40 11.94 -10.54 -3.78
C PRO A 40 12.93 -10.66 -2.61
N GLU A 41 14.18 -10.93 -2.90
CA GLU A 41 15.23 -11.28 -1.95
C GLU A 41 15.65 -10.12 -1.04
N SER A 42 14.88 -9.04 -1.00
CA SER A 42 15.04 -7.97 -0.04
C SER A 42 13.76 -7.14 0.08
N ILE A 43 12.86 -7.52 0.99
CA ILE A 43 12.11 -6.49 1.68
C ILE A 43 13.14 -5.74 2.49
N VAL A 44 13.60 -4.60 1.98
CA VAL A 44 14.47 -3.72 2.75
C VAL A 44 13.62 -3.24 3.93
N MET A 45 13.90 -3.77 5.11
CA MET A 45 13.32 -3.24 6.33
C MET A 45 13.96 -1.86 6.54
N VAL A 46 13.16 -0.82 6.32
CA VAL A 46 13.61 0.56 6.54
C VAL A 46 13.91 0.72 8.02
N GLU A 47 15.14 1.14 8.37
CA GLU A 47 15.53 1.43 9.73
C GLU A 47 15.00 2.81 10.10
N TYR A 48 14.03 2.86 11.02
CA TYR A 48 13.48 4.12 11.49
C TYR A 48 14.46 4.80 12.46
N GLY A 49 14.86 6.03 12.12
CA GLY A 49 15.73 6.86 12.95
C GLY A 49 15.04 7.40 14.22
N ALA A 50 15.60 8.44 14.81
CA ALA A 50 15.09 9.05 16.04
C ALA A 50 13.80 9.88 15.85
N VAL A 51 13.40 10.18 14.60
CA VAL A 51 12.16 10.92 14.31
C VAL A 51 10.97 9.99 14.46
N PRO A 52 10.00 10.32 15.32
CA PRO A 52 8.78 9.56 15.44
C PRO A 52 7.99 9.55 14.12
N VAL A 53 7.42 8.39 13.79
CA VAL A 53 6.47 8.22 12.69
C VAL A 53 5.20 7.58 13.23
N PHE A 54 4.04 8.00 12.76
CA PHE A 54 2.78 7.39 13.19
C PHE A 54 2.40 6.12 12.37
N ALA A 55 3.12 5.87 11.26
CA ALA A 55 2.92 4.69 10.45
C ALA A 55 4.22 4.30 9.76
N GLU A 56 4.61 3.02 9.92
CA GLU A 56 5.78 2.45 9.24
C GLU A 56 5.51 2.24 7.75
N ASN A 57 6.55 2.40 6.91
CA ASN A 57 6.51 2.23 5.47
C ASN A 57 5.42 3.06 4.75
N LEU A 58 5.11 4.25 5.30
CA LEU A 58 4.12 5.15 4.74
C LEU A 58 4.76 6.05 3.69
N ARG A 59 4.28 5.98 2.45
CA ARG A 59 4.76 6.80 1.33
C ARG A 59 3.71 6.96 0.24
N PHE A 60 3.88 7.95 -0.63
CA PHE A 60 3.22 7.94 -1.94
C PHE A 60 3.81 6.82 -2.82
N ASN A 61 3.05 6.35 -3.79
CA ASN A 61 3.50 5.33 -4.74
C ASN A 61 4.36 5.89 -5.88
N HIS A 62 4.69 7.16 -5.84
CA HIS A 62 5.53 7.90 -6.79
C HIS A 62 6.31 9.00 -6.08
N ASN A 63 7.28 9.60 -6.76
CA ASN A 63 8.17 10.62 -6.21
C ASN A 63 7.82 12.04 -6.70
N ASP A 64 7.06 12.16 -7.81
CA ASP A 64 6.59 13.42 -8.37
C ASP A 64 5.18 13.71 -7.86
N ILE A 65 5.07 14.48 -6.78
CA ILE A 65 3.85 14.66 -6.00
C ILE A 65 3.15 15.95 -6.41
N SER A 66 1.90 15.82 -6.83
CA SER A 66 1.08 16.97 -7.19
C SER A 66 0.42 17.61 -5.96
N TYR A 67 0.27 18.92 -5.96
CA TYR A 67 -0.49 19.63 -4.94
C TYR A 67 -1.46 20.65 -5.53
N PHE A 68 -2.52 20.93 -4.82
CA PHE A 68 -3.51 21.93 -5.17
C PHE A 68 -3.77 22.82 -3.95
N ILE A 69 -3.64 24.17 -4.13
CA ILE A 69 -3.98 25.15 -3.10
C ILE A 69 -5.35 25.71 -3.41
N GLU A 70 -6.29 25.54 -2.49
CA GLU A 70 -7.67 25.97 -2.64
C GLU A 70 -7.77 27.50 -2.64
N ASN A 71 -8.86 28.01 -3.24
CA ASN A 71 -9.07 29.46 -3.42
C ASN A 71 -9.41 30.20 -2.12
N ASP A 72 -9.68 29.49 -1.03
CA ASP A 72 -9.89 30.04 0.31
C ASP A 72 -8.56 30.49 0.98
N CYS A 73 -7.41 30.03 0.46
CA CYS A 73 -6.11 30.49 0.87
C CYS A 73 -5.81 31.88 0.29
N ASN A 74 -5.57 32.85 1.17
CA ASN A 74 -5.11 34.16 0.75
C ASN A 74 -3.69 34.12 0.15
N GLY A 75 -3.25 35.21 -0.48
CA GLY A 75 -1.97 35.25 -1.18
C GLY A 75 -0.75 35.00 -0.28
N VAL A 76 -0.84 35.31 1.01
CA VAL A 76 0.26 35.14 1.99
C VAL A 76 0.41 33.65 2.34
N ARG A 77 -0.69 32.99 2.74
CA ARG A 77 -0.70 31.56 3.07
C ARG A 77 -0.36 30.68 1.85
N SER A 78 -0.89 31.03 0.67
CA SER A 78 -0.55 30.35 -0.57
C SER A 78 0.92 30.46 -0.95
N ALA A 79 1.52 31.64 -0.78
CA ALA A 79 2.94 31.84 -1.04
C ALA A 79 3.83 31.08 -0.05
N ALA A 80 3.45 31.07 1.22
CA ALA A 80 4.15 30.32 2.27
C ALA A 80 4.11 28.82 2.01
N MET A 81 2.97 28.28 1.60
CA MET A 81 2.85 26.84 1.30
C MET A 81 3.67 26.45 0.06
N ARG A 82 3.69 27.27 -0.99
CA ARG A 82 4.57 27.03 -2.16
C ARG A 82 6.04 27.03 -1.76
N GLU A 83 6.44 27.95 -0.87
CA GLU A 83 7.81 27.99 -0.36
C GLU A 83 8.11 26.78 0.53
N ALA A 84 7.16 26.29 1.31
CA ALA A 84 7.31 25.08 2.10
C ALA A 84 7.56 23.83 1.21
N PHE A 85 6.80 23.67 0.12
CA PHE A 85 7.05 22.60 -0.86
C PHE A 85 8.45 22.73 -1.47
N ASN A 86 8.87 23.94 -1.87
CA ASN A 86 10.19 24.17 -2.43
C ASN A 86 11.33 23.84 -1.44
N ILE A 87 11.21 24.27 -0.18
CA ILE A 87 12.20 23.96 0.87
C ILE A 87 12.25 22.44 1.13
N PHE A 88 11.11 21.78 1.22
CA PHE A 88 11.02 20.34 1.45
C PHE A 88 11.66 19.56 0.29
N GLU A 89 11.35 19.91 -0.97
CA GLU A 89 11.97 19.34 -2.16
C GLU A 89 13.48 19.49 -2.18
N GLN A 90 13.98 20.71 -1.93
CA GLN A 90 15.42 21.00 -1.88
C GLN A 90 16.14 20.21 -0.79
N ARG A 91 15.46 19.95 0.32
CA ARG A 91 16.03 19.25 1.46
C ARG A 91 16.01 17.73 1.25
N MET A 92 14.90 17.17 0.76
CA MET A 92 14.73 15.73 0.55
C MET A 92 15.41 15.23 -0.73
N LYS A 93 15.43 16.04 -1.82
CA LYS A 93 16.07 15.77 -3.12
C LYS A 93 15.54 14.57 -3.90
N ILE A 94 14.83 13.65 -3.27
CA ILE A 94 14.32 12.42 -3.88
C ILE A 94 12.85 12.55 -4.27
N VAL A 95 12.14 13.51 -3.73
CA VAL A 95 10.75 13.85 -4.08
C VAL A 95 10.70 15.21 -4.74
N SER A 96 9.76 15.41 -5.67
CA SER A 96 9.50 16.70 -6.33
C SER A 96 8.03 17.07 -6.19
N PHE A 97 7.74 18.38 -6.28
CA PHE A 97 6.38 18.88 -6.16
C PHE A 97 6.00 19.77 -7.33
N TYR A 98 4.74 19.65 -7.79
CA TYR A 98 4.19 20.51 -8.82
C TYR A 98 2.72 20.86 -8.56
N GLU A 99 2.38 22.13 -8.85
CA GLU A 99 1.03 22.65 -8.62
C GLU A 99 0.08 22.26 -9.78
N VAL A 100 -1.12 21.83 -9.43
CA VAL A 100 -2.18 21.51 -10.39
C VAL A 100 -3.45 22.28 -10.06
N SER A 101 -4.45 22.28 -10.95
CA SER A 101 -5.71 22.99 -10.77
C SER A 101 -6.80 22.19 -10.04
N GLY A 102 -6.51 20.97 -9.62
CA GLY A 102 -7.41 20.05 -8.91
C GLY A 102 -7.05 18.60 -9.14
N GLY A 103 -7.57 17.70 -8.30
CA GLY A 103 -7.28 16.28 -8.38
C GLY A 103 -5.85 15.93 -7.96
N ALA A 104 -5.23 16.76 -7.12
CA ALA A 104 -3.86 16.62 -6.64
C ALA A 104 -3.69 15.46 -5.66
N ASP A 105 -2.44 15.07 -5.40
CA ASP A 105 -2.07 14.14 -4.35
C ASP A 105 -2.20 14.78 -2.97
N ILE A 106 -1.94 16.09 -2.86
CA ILE A 106 -2.08 16.87 -1.63
C ILE A 106 -3.01 18.04 -1.89
N ASP A 107 -4.12 18.10 -1.15
CA ASP A 107 -5.01 19.25 -1.14
C ASP A 107 -4.67 20.18 0.04
N VAL A 108 -4.47 21.47 -0.23
CA VAL A 108 -4.17 22.50 0.76
C VAL A 108 -5.34 23.47 0.84
N GLY A 109 -6.01 23.52 1.97
CA GLY A 109 -7.06 24.47 2.29
C GLY A 109 -6.62 25.46 3.37
N CYS A 110 -7.38 26.54 3.53
CA CYS A 110 -7.20 27.50 4.59
C CYS A 110 -8.52 27.75 5.31
N SER A 111 -8.46 27.99 6.62
CA SER A 111 -9.60 28.39 7.42
C SER A 111 -9.20 29.53 8.36
N ASP A 112 -10.14 30.38 8.67
CA ASP A 112 -9.97 31.43 9.68
C ASP A 112 -10.54 31.00 11.06
N ASP A 113 -10.80 29.69 11.21
CA ASP A 113 -11.28 29.10 12.47
C ASP A 113 -10.16 29.11 13.53
N TYR A 114 -10.57 29.40 14.76
CA TYR A 114 -9.68 29.32 15.93
C TYR A 114 -9.89 27.97 16.61
N ILE A 115 -8.92 27.04 16.49
CA ILE A 115 -8.95 25.74 17.13
C ILE A 115 -8.07 25.73 18.36
N GLU A 116 -8.66 25.75 19.56
CA GLU A 116 -7.95 25.65 20.82
C GLU A 116 -7.56 24.19 21.10
N VAL A 117 -6.24 23.92 21.22
CA VAL A 117 -5.70 22.58 21.49
C VAL A 117 -5.16 22.43 22.92
N GLY A 118 -5.20 23.48 23.71
CA GLY A 118 -4.79 23.49 25.12
C GLY A 118 -4.88 24.88 25.72
N GLU A 119 -4.53 25.04 27.01
CA GLU A 119 -4.56 26.34 27.69
C GLU A 119 -3.72 27.36 26.94
N ARG A 120 -4.37 28.28 26.21
CA ARG A 120 -3.75 29.35 25.39
C ARG A 120 -2.91 28.88 24.21
N LEU A 121 -3.09 27.61 23.76
CA LEU A 121 -2.46 27.07 22.55
C LEU A 121 -3.55 26.89 21.49
N PHE A 122 -3.25 27.36 20.29
CA PHE A 122 -4.13 27.25 19.13
C PHE A 122 -3.40 26.48 18.03
N ALA A 123 -4.14 25.67 17.29
CA ALA A 123 -3.62 25.02 16.11
C ALA A 123 -3.31 26.09 15.05
N ALA A 124 -2.10 26.10 14.51
CA ALA A 124 -1.71 26.96 13.40
C ALA A 124 -1.96 26.30 12.05
N GLY A 125 -2.03 24.97 12.02
CA GLY A 125 -2.36 24.12 10.89
C GLY A 125 -2.76 22.73 11.32
N GLU A 126 -3.20 21.93 10.37
CA GLU A 126 -3.40 20.49 10.45
C GLU A 126 -2.93 19.85 9.14
N GLY A 127 -2.11 18.81 9.23
CA GLY A 127 -1.60 18.06 8.09
C GLY A 127 -1.67 16.56 8.31
N GLY A 128 -1.80 15.81 7.22
CA GLY A 128 -1.73 14.35 7.28
C GLY A 128 -2.28 13.65 6.04
N PRO A 129 -2.06 12.35 5.94
CA PRO A 129 -2.71 11.56 4.91
C PRO A 129 -4.21 11.46 5.20
N SER A 130 -5.02 11.85 4.24
CA SER A 130 -6.50 11.76 4.33
C SER A 130 -7.03 10.43 3.80
N ARG A 131 -6.25 9.73 2.97
CA ARG A 131 -6.55 8.40 2.48
C ARG A 131 -5.28 7.56 2.33
N ILE A 132 -5.29 6.38 2.96
CA ILE A 132 -4.19 5.42 2.94
C ILE A 132 -4.72 4.08 2.44
N ILE A 133 -3.96 3.46 1.52
CA ILE A 133 -4.17 2.07 1.09
C ILE A 133 -3.08 1.22 1.76
N ASN A 134 -3.49 0.17 2.48
CA ASN A 134 -2.55 -0.75 3.10
C ASN A 134 -2.29 -1.91 2.16
N THR A 135 -1.03 -2.14 1.83
CA THR A 135 -0.54 -3.41 1.30
C THR A 135 0.08 -4.21 2.45
N SER A 136 0.59 -5.41 2.22
CA SER A 136 1.25 -6.18 3.28
C SER A 136 2.57 -5.55 3.76
N VAL A 137 3.26 -4.80 2.88
CA VAL A 137 4.57 -4.21 3.14
C VAL A 137 4.49 -2.70 3.32
N PHE A 138 3.73 -2.03 2.44
CA PHE A 138 3.63 -0.57 2.42
C PHE A 138 2.26 -0.07 2.86
N LYS A 139 2.25 1.15 3.35
CA LYS A 139 1.06 1.99 3.46
C LYS A 139 1.17 3.09 2.42
N THR A 140 0.37 3.00 1.37
CA THR A 140 0.40 3.97 0.28
C THR A 140 -0.50 5.14 0.58
N ILE A 141 0.07 6.35 0.61
CA ILE A 141 -0.70 7.59 0.68
C ILE A 141 -1.36 7.79 -0.68
N GLU A 142 -2.68 7.72 -0.72
CA GLU A 142 -3.45 8.02 -1.93
C GLU A 142 -3.83 9.51 -1.98
N LYS A 143 -4.02 10.11 -0.79
CA LYS A 143 -4.33 11.52 -0.62
C LYS A 143 -3.75 12.05 0.67
N GLY A 144 -3.14 13.25 0.58
CA GLY A 144 -2.78 14.10 1.70
C GLY A 144 -3.72 15.29 1.79
N LYS A 145 -3.83 15.87 2.98
CA LYS A 145 -4.57 17.10 3.22
C LYS A 145 -3.81 17.97 4.20
N ILE A 146 -3.80 19.29 3.92
CA ILE A 146 -3.26 20.32 4.82
C ILE A 146 -4.34 21.39 4.97
N ILE A 147 -4.56 21.89 6.19
CA ILE A 147 -5.39 23.05 6.48
C ILE A 147 -4.54 24.05 7.27
N LEU A 148 -4.45 25.29 6.80
CA LEU A 148 -3.72 26.35 7.46
C LEU A 148 -4.72 27.30 8.14
N TYR A 149 -4.55 27.50 9.45
CA TYR A 149 -5.42 28.36 10.26
C TYR A 149 -4.84 29.76 10.47
N ASP A 150 -3.51 29.91 10.49
CA ASP A 150 -2.85 31.19 10.78
C ASP A 150 -1.95 31.60 9.60
N GLU A 151 -1.56 32.88 9.59
CA GLU A 151 -0.56 33.39 8.65
C GLU A 151 0.84 33.06 9.16
N PRO A 152 1.83 32.86 8.24
CA PRO A 152 3.22 32.60 8.64
C PRO A 152 3.79 33.75 9.46
N ARG A 153 4.32 33.42 10.63
CA ARG A 153 4.96 34.39 11.55
C ARG A 153 6.47 34.47 11.40
N CYS A 154 7.06 33.47 10.74
CA CYS A 154 8.48 33.31 10.53
C CYS A 154 8.84 33.62 9.07
N VAL A 155 10.10 33.94 8.82
CA VAL A 155 10.64 34.08 7.45
C VAL A 155 10.57 32.73 6.73
N THR A 156 10.94 31.66 7.44
CA THR A 156 10.75 30.28 6.96
C THR A 156 9.32 29.85 7.32
N PRO A 157 8.58 29.24 6.39
CA PRO A 157 7.19 28.83 6.61
C PRO A 157 7.13 27.52 7.45
N ASN A 158 7.50 27.64 8.73
CA ASN A 158 7.71 26.48 9.60
C ASN A 158 6.43 25.69 9.88
N VAL A 159 5.27 26.34 9.99
CA VAL A 159 3.98 25.67 10.15
C VAL A 159 3.67 24.83 8.91
N GLU A 160 3.80 25.41 7.73
CA GLU A 160 3.51 24.78 6.46
C GLU A 160 4.42 23.56 6.20
N ILE A 161 5.72 23.68 6.58
CA ILE A 161 6.69 22.57 6.51
C ILE A 161 6.34 21.48 7.52
N HIS A 162 5.90 21.85 8.72
CA HIS A 162 5.46 20.93 9.77
C HIS A 162 4.26 20.10 9.30
N GLU A 163 3.23 20.77 8.79
CA GLU A 163 2.02 20.08 8.28
C GLU A 163 2.34 19.19 7.07
N LEU A 164 3.25 19.62 6.21
CA LEU A 164 3.76 18.76 5.13
C LEU A 164 4.49 17.53 5.68
N GLY A 165 5.26 17.68 6.75
CA GLY A 165 5.89 16.56 7.46
C GLY A 165 4.87 15.52 7.92
N HIS A 166 3.73 15.95 8.47
CA HIS A 166 2.64 15.05 8.84
C HIS A 166 2.04 14.31 7.64
N VAL A 167 1.94 14.94 6.48
CA VAL A 167 1.50 14.26 5.24
C VAL A 167 2.43 13.11 4.88
N PHE A 168 3.74 13.26 5.12
CA PHE A 168 4.74 12.21 4.89
C PHE A 168 4.86 11.19 6.03
N GLY A 169 4.01 11.28 7.06
CA GLY A 169 3.94 10.28 8.12
C GLY A 169 4.76 10.56 9.37
N PHE A 170 5.42 11.70 9.46
CA PHE A 170 6.13 12.09 10.67
C PHE A 170 5.16 12.45 11.79
N ASP A 171 5.45 11.98 12.99
CA ASP A 171 4.76 12.37 14.22
C ASP A 171 5.56 13.47 14.93
N HIS A 172 5.00 14.01 16.00
CA HIS A 172 5.65 15.07 16.76
C HIS A 172 6.98 14.62 17.38
N SER A 173 8.03 15.39 17.12
CA SER A 173 9.36 15.18 17.72
C SER A 173 9.43 15.76 19.14
N PRO A 174 10.07 15.10 20.11
CA PRO A 174 10.35 15.68 21.42
C PRO A 174 11.45 16.75 21.39
N ASN A 175 12.18 16.90 20.27
CA ASN A 175 13.28 17.86 20.13
C ASN A 175 12.74 19.25 19.71
N PRO A 176 12.86 20.31 20.56
CA PRO A 176 12.36 21.65 20.23
C PRO A 176 12.98 22.30 19.00
N GLY A 177 14.16 21.87 18.56
CA GLY A 177 14.84 22.37 17.36
C GLY A 177 14.41 21.67 16.06
N ASN A 178 13.64 20.58 16.16
CA ASN A 178 13.11 19.85 15.01
C ASN A 178 11.85 20.53 14.49
N ILE A 179 11.68 20.56 13.17
CA ILE A 179 10.48 21.10 12.52
C ILE A 179 9.20 20.39 12.99
N MET A 180 9.27 19.12 13.35
CA MET A 180 8.15 18.33 13.84
C MET A 180 7.86 18.49 15.35
N TYR A 181 8.49 19.47 16.03
CA TYR A 181 8.12 19.76 17.42
C TYR A 181 6.70 20.35 17.48
N ASN A 182 5.90 19.94 18.46
CA ASN A 182 4.48 20.28 18.58
C ASN A 182 4.16 21.78 18.81
N VAL A 183 5.16 22.63 19.04
CA VAL A 183 5.01 24.07 19.12
C VAL A 183 5.90 24.73 18.09
N SER A 184 5.31 25.42 17.13
CA SER A 184 6.04 26.07 16.04
C SER A 184 6.91 27.23 16.54
N ARG A 185 8.16 27.25 16.08
CA ARG A 185 9.19 28.27 16.39
C ARG A 185 9.98 28.58 15.13
N CYS A 186 10.50 29.79 15.03
CA CYS A 186 11.24 30.25 13.84
C CYS A 186 12.66 29.67 13.70
N ASP A 187 13.19 29.01 14.73
CA ASP A 187 14.54 28.43 14.77
C ASP A 187 14.54 26.90 14.49
N GLN A 188 13.39 26.32 14.12
CA GLN A 188 13.26 24.92 13.80
C GLN A 188 13.71 24.60 12.38
N HIS A 189 14.14 23.36 12.16
CA HIS A 189 14.63 22.90 10.86
C HIS A 189 14.27 21.42 10.63
N ILE A 190 14.26 21.03 9.36
CA ILE A 190 14.17 19.63 8.94
C ILE A 190 15.48 18.93 9.35
N SER A 191 15.39 17.88 10.18
CA SER A 191 16.55 17.13 10.65
C SER A 191 17.06 16.11 9.63
N GLU A 192 18.31 15.66 9.79
CA GLU A 192 18.92 14.69 8.86
C GLU A 192 18.21 13.34 8.90
N ASP A 193 17.75 12.87 10.06
CA ASP A 193 17.01 11.62 10.21
C ASP A 193 15.67 11.63 9.45
N MET A 194 14.99 12.79 9.31
CA MET A 194 13.86 12.94 8.40
C MET A 194 14.28 12.76 6.94
N VAL A 195 15.42 13.38 6.56
CA VAL A 195 15.95 13.27 5.18
C VAL A 195 16.34 11.84 4.87
N ASP A 196 17.03 11.19 5.79
CA ASP A 196 17.48 9.80 5.63
C ASP A 196 16.28 8.84 5.46
N LEU A 197 15.26 8.96 6.31
CA LEU A 197 14.06 8.14 6.23
C LEU A 197 13.31 8.31 4.89
N ILE A 198 13.09 9.55 4.45
CA ILE A 198 12.43 9.81 3.16
C ILE A 198 13.31 9.29 2.01
N SER A 199 14.62 9.51 2.07
CA SER A 199 15.55 9.03 1.05
C SER A 199 15.52 7.50 0.93
N GLU A 200 15.49 6.79 2.05
CA GLU A 200 15.42 5.34 2.08
C GLU A 200 14.08 4.83 1.53
N LEU A 201 12.95 5.33 2.05
CA LEU A 201 11.61 4.93 1.61
C LEU A 201 11.37 5.18 0.12
N TYR A 202 11.78 6.34 -0.40
CA TYR A 202 11.53 6.73 -1.79
C TYR A 202 12.61 6.25 -2.77
N SER A 203 13.71 5.67 -2.28
CA SER A 203 14.69 4.95 -3.13
C SER A 203 14.18 3.60 -3.59
N ILE A 204 13.17 3.03 -2.91
CA ILE A 204 12.54 1.77 -3.31
C ILE A 204 11.68 2.04 -4.56
N GLU A 205 12.03 1.38 -5.66
CA GLU A 205 11.32 1.54 -6.92
C GLU A 205 9.86 1.06 -6.79
N PRO A 206 8.87 1.87 -7.21
CA PRO A 206 7.49 1.45 -7.21
C PRO A 206 7.26 0.34 -8.25
N LEU A 207 6.91 -0.85 -7.78
CA LEU A 207 6.60 -2.01 -8.61
C LEU A 207 5.26 -2.61 -8.21
N ALA A 208 4.63 -3.30 -9.14
CA ALA A 208 3.51 -4.19 -8.86
C ALA A 208 4.07 -5.52 -8.35
N ASP A 209 3.49 -6.08 -7.29
CA ASP A 209 3.93 -7.35 -6.69
C ASP A 209 2.74 -8.23 -6.35
N ALA A 210 2.58 -9.34 -7.10
CA ALA A 210 1.50 -10.28 -6.88
C ALA A 210 1.95 -11.44 -6.02
N SER A 211 1.28 -11.68 -4.90
CA SER A 211 1.48 -12.83 -4.05
C SER A 211 0.24 -13.71 -3.94
N ILE A 212 0.42 -15.01 -3.74
CA ILE A 212 -0.67 -15.93 -3.43
C ILE A 212 -0.74 -16.04 -1.90
N SER A 213 -1.83 -15.53 -1.31
CA SER A 213 -2.02 -15.52 0.14
C SER A 213 -2.74 -16.75 0.66
N ASP A 214 -3.63 -17.34 -0.15
CA ASP A 214 -4.40 -18.51 0.24
C ASP A 214 -4.78 -19.35 -0.98
N VAL A 215 -4.78 -20.68 -0.79
CA VAL A 215 -5.22 -21.64 -1.81
C VAL A 215 -6.07 -22.72 -1.15
N GLU A 216 -7.33 -22.79 -1.51
CA GLU A 216 -8.23 -23.86 -1.14
C GLU A 216 -8.50 -24.76 -2.35
N ALA A 217 -8.35 -26.07 -2.21
CA ALA A 217 -8.62 -27.02 -3.29
C ALA A 217 -9.47 -28.18 -2.78
N VAL A 218 -10.53 -28.52 -3.54
CA VAL A 218 -11.46 -29.63 -3.21
C VAL A 218 -11.69 -30.48 -4.45
N THR A 219 -11.48 -31.77 -4.31
CA THR A 219 -11.82 -32.75 -5.38
C THR A 219 -13.28 -33.15 -5.32
N ARG A 220 -13.98 -33.05 -6.46
CA ARG A 220 -15.37 -33.51 -6.63
C ARG A 220 -15.46 -34.49 -7.80
N GLY A 221 -15.31 -35.74 -7.49
CA GLY A 221 -15.22 -36.78 -8.53
C GLY A 221 -13.95 -36.61 -9.36
N ARG A 222 -14.10 -36.33 -10.65
CA ARG A 222 -12.97 -36.07 -11.57
C ARG A 222 -12.62 -34.58 -11.76
N TYR A 223 -13.26 -33.71 -11.00
CA TYR A 223 -13.05 -32.29 -11.08
C TYR A 223 -12.30 -31.82 -9.84
N LEU A 224 -11.39 -30.90 -10.04
CA LEU A 224 -10.72 -30.14 -8.99
C LEU A 224 -11.31 -28.72 -8.99
N ASP A 225 -12.03 -28.38 -7.92
CA ASP A 225 -12.45 -27.03 -7.66
C ASP A 225 -11.40 -26.38 -6.78
N PHE A 226 -10.90 -25.21 -7.16
CA PHE A 226 -9.94 -24.47 -6.36
C PHE A 226 -10.31 -23.00 -6.27
N ASN A 227 -9.95 -22.41 -5.15
CA ASN A 227 -10.04 -20.96 -4.89
C ASN A 227 -8.65 -20.47 -4.55
N ILE A 228 -8.20 -19.43 -5.24
CA ILE A 228 -6.90 -18.83 -5.04
C ILE A 228 -7.11 -17.35 -4.69
N THR A 229 -6.57 -16.93 -3.54
CA THR A 229 -6.55 -15.51 -3.17
C THR A 229 -5.21 -14.92 -3.56
N VAL A 230 -5.25 -13.91 -4.42
CA VAL A 230 -4.07 -13.16 -4.86
C VAL A 230 -4.14 -11.76 -4.28
N LEU A 231 -3.04 -11.31 -3.67
CA LEU A 231 -2.86 -9.96 -3.15
C LEU A 231 -1.87 -9.20 -4.02
N ASN A 232 -2.04 -7.89 -4.09
CA ASN A 232 -1.03 -6.99 -4.59
C ASN A 232 -0.27 -6.39 -3.39
N GLU A 233 0.96 -6.76 -3.22
CA GLU A 233 1.84 -6.33 -2.11
C GLU A 233 2.76 -5.16 -2.51
N GLY A 234 2.73 -4.80 -3.80
CA GLY A 234 3.54 -3.72 -4.36
C GLY A 234 2.95 -2.33 -4.17
N LEU A 235 3.57 -1.36 -4.82
CA LEU A 235 3.19 0.06 -4.81
C LEU A 235 2.36 0.46 -6.03
N LEU A 236 2.33 -0.37 -7.10
CA LEU A 236 1.58 -0.10 -8.33
C LEU A 236 0.47 -1.13 -8.53
N ASP A 237 -0.57 -0.74 -9.25
CA ASP A 237 -1.63 -1.65 -9.66
C ASP A 237 -1.09 -2.74 -10.59
N ILE A 238 -1.67 -3.92 -10.52
CA ILE A 238 -1.42 -5.02 -11.46
C ILE A 238 -2.47 -4.95 -12.55
N ASP A 239 -2.06 -4.56 -13.76
CA ASP A 239 -2.99 -4.45 -14.90
C ASP A 239 -3.34 -5.82 -15.51
N ALA A 240 -2.40 -6.76 -15.47
CA ALA A 240 -2.60 -8.12 -15.95
C ALA A 240 -1.64 -9.10 -15.26
N MET A 241 -2.10 -10.30 -14.97
CA MET A 241 -1.26 -11.36 -14.45
C MET A 241 -1.59 -12.69 -15.12
N ASN A 242 -0.60 -13.60 -15.16
CA ASN A 242 -0.77 -14.96 -15.60
C ASN A 242 -0.72 -15.89 -14.39
N LEU A 243 -1.75 -16.71 -14.21
CA LEU A 243 -1.74 -17.81 -13.27
C LEU A 243 -1.43 -19.10 -14.04
N THR A 244 -0.36 -19.78 -13.66
CA THR A 244 0.02 -21.07 -14.25
C THR A 244 -0.21 -22.17 -13.22
N ILE A 245 -1.00 -23.17 -13.60
CA ILE A 245 -1.28 -24.35 -12.78
C ILE A 245 -0.62 -25.54 -13.46
N PHE A 246 0.09 -26.35 -12.69
CA PHE A 246 0.68 -27.59 -13.16
C PHE A 246 -0.14 -28.76 -12.62
N VAL A 247 -0.58 -29.64 -13.51
CA VAL A 247 -1.30 -30.89 -13.17
C VAL A 247 -0.50 -32.05 -13.78
N ASP A 248 -0.06 -32.98 -12.96
CA ASP A 248 0.77 -34.13 -13.36
C ASP A 248 2.01 -33.74 -14.18
N GLY A 249 2.58 -32.54 -13.90
CA GLY A 249 3.75 -32.00 -14.61
C GLY A 249 3.40 -31.33 -15.94
N GLU A 250 2.15 -31.32 -16.36
CA GLU A 250 1.68 -30.59 -17.53
C GLU A 250 1.19 -29.19 -17.14
N GLU A 251 1.61 -28.19 -17.90
CA GLU A 251 1.27 -26.79 -17.69
C GLU A 251 -0.15 -26.47 -18.19
N LEU A 252 -1.01 -26.02 -17.30
CA LEU A 252 -2.34 -25.50 -17.60
C LEU A 252 -2.33 -23.99 -17.41
N ARG A 253 -2.23 -23.24 -18.50
CA ARG A 253 -2.25 -21.77 -18.44
C ARG A 253 -3.67 -21.25 -18.33
N LEU A 254 -3.99 -20.56 -17.24
CA LEU A 254 -5.15 -19.68 -17.17
C LEU A 254 -4.68 -18.23 -17.42
N TRP A 255 -5.14 -17.63 -18.50
CA TRP A 255 -5.02 -16.20 -18.71
C TRP A 255 -6.10 -15.51 -17.89
N ILE A 256 -5.72 -14.86 -16.79
CA ILE A 256 -6.65 -14.09 -16.00
C ILE A 256 -6.32 -12.62 -16.25
N LEU A 257 -7.14 -11.96 -17.06
CA LEU A 257 -7.16 -10.50 -17.14
C LEU A 257 -7.89 -9.97 -15.91
N VAL A 258 -7.15 -9.75 -14.83
CA VAL A 258 -7.69 -9.13 -13.63
C VAL A 258 -6.89 -7.86 -13.36
N LYS A 259 -7.58 -6.73 -13.33
CA LYS A 259 -7.01 -5.53 -12.74
C LYS A 259 -7.07 -5.68 -11.23
N LEU A 260 -5.95 -6.02 -10.61
CA LEU A 260 -5.77 -5.99 -9.16
C LEU A 260 -5.28 -4.59 -8.76
N GLY A 261 -6.21 -3.74 -8.34
CA GLY A 261 -5.89 -2.50 -7.68
C GLY A 261 -5.21 -2.75 -6.34
N LEU A 262 -4.59 -1.74 -5.78
CA LEU A 262 -4.18 -1.72 -4.38
C LEU A 262 -5.43 -1.94 -3.53
N VAL A 263 -5.47 -3.03 -2.77
CA VAL A 263 -6.68 -3.42 -2.02
C VAL A 263 -6.78 -2.60 -0.74
N MET A 264 -7.90 -1.90 -0.59
CA MET A 264 -8.26 -1.35 0.72
C MET A 264 -8.62 -2.51 1.65
N VAL A 265 -7.74 -2.84 2.59
CA VAL A 265 -8.10 -3.69 3.72
C VAL A 265 -8.88 -2.83 4.71
N GLY A 266 -10.19 -2.74 4.51
CA GLY A 266 -11.09 -2.15 5.49
C GLY A 266 -11.18 -3.08 6.71
N ARG A 267 -10.94 -2.54 7.90
CA ARG A 267 -11.38 -3.14 9.15
C ARG A 267 -12.80 -2.73 9.45
#